data_a87499de546e0c35acd0667f7f7986b7
#
_entry.id   a87499de546e0c35acd0667f7f7986b7
#
_cell.length_a   1.000
_cell.length_b   1.000
_cell.length_c   1.000
_cell.angle_alpha   90.00
_cell.angle_beta   90.00
_cell.angle_gamma   90.00
#
_symmetry.space_group_name_H-M   'P 1'
#
loop_
_entity.id
_entity.type
_entity.pdbx_description
1 polymer ?
#
loop_
_entity_poly.entity_id
_entity_poly.type
_entity_poly.pdbx_seq_one_letter_code
_entity_poly.pdbx_strand_id
1 'polypeptide(L)'
;GGNVAENSGGVHCLKYGLTIHNLLKVRGVTINGEIVEFGSLGLDAPGYDLLPLVTGSEGMLAVVTEVTVKLTPRPQLARCVLAAFDDVVKAGDAVARIIAAGIIPAGLEMMDQPATAAVEEFVHAGYPLEAQAILLCESDGTPEEVAEEVGRVRALLEQSGATEIRVSRDEAERLRFWAGRKAAFPAAGRISPDYYCMDGTIPRKRLGEMLQAIQAMETKYAMRCINVFHAGDGNLHPLIL
;
A
#
# COMPACT_ATOMS: atom_id res chain seq x y z
N GLY A 1 -16.15 6.05 -10.51
CA GLY A 1 -16.99 6.40 -9.36
C GLY A 1 -16.49 5.73 -8.08
N GLY A 2 -16.17 4.42 -8.09
CA GLY A 2 -15.81 3.65 -6.90
C GLY A 2 -14.67 4.23 -6.08
N ASN A 3 -13.55 4.60 -6.71
CA ASN A 3 -12.43 5.20 -5.98
C ASN A 3 -12.82 6.49 -5.23
N VAL A 4 -13.73 7.28 -5.80
CA VAL A 4 -14.23 8.49 -5.13
C VAL A 4 -15.19 8.12 -4.02
N ALA A 5 -16.10 7.18 -4.26
CA ALA A 5 -17.07 6.74 -3.27
C ALA A 5 -16.42 6.16 -2.00
N GLU A 6 -15.29 5.44 -2.17
CA GLU A 6 -14.53 4.83 -1.06
C GLU A 6 -13.41 5.73 -0.51
N ASN A 7 -13.10 6.85 -1.15
CA ASN A 7 -11.85 7.59 -0.91
C ASN A 7 -10.63 6.65 -0.97
N SER A 8 -10.59 5.80 -1.98
CA SER A 8 -9.66 4.67 -2.02
C SER A 8 -8.21 5.08 -1.82
N GLY A 9 -7.51 4.29 -1.01
CA GLY A 9 -6.07 4.26 -0.87
C GLY A 9 -5.41 3.23 -1.78
N GLY A 10 -4.15 2.92 -1.53
CA GLY A 10 -3.39 1.92 -2.25
C GLY A 10 -1.88 2.09 -2.08
N VAL A 11 -1.12 1.27 -2.79
CA VAL A 11 0.33 1.14 -2.64
C VAL A 11 1.13 2.45 -2.80
N HIS A 12 0.58 3.44 -3.50
CA HIS A 12 1.26 4.72 -3.76
C HIS A 12 0.76 5.89 -2.90
N CYS A 13 -0.17 5.64 -1.97
CA CYS A 13 -0.77 6.70 -1.15
C CYS A 13 0.23 7.41 -0.23
N LEU A 14 1.27 6.71 0.20
CA LEU A 14 2.32 7.29 1.04
C LEU A 14 2.95 8.53 0.39
N LYS A 15 3.24 8.49 -0.91
CA LYS A 15 3.85 9.60 -1.66
C LYS A 15 2.82 10.50 -2.34
N TYR A 16 1.79 9.91 -2.93
CA TYR A 16 0.87 10.60 -3.82
C TYR A 16 -0.48 10.93 -3.17
N GLY A 17 -0.72 10.48 -1.95
CA GLY A 17 -1.94 10.72 -1.20
C GLY A 17 -3.11 9.82 -1.61
N LEU A 18 -4.20 9.93 -0.86
CA LEU A 18 -5.47 9.26 -1.12
C LEU A 18 -6.19 9.89 -2.32
N THR A 19 -7.31 9.30 -2.73
CA THR A 19 -8.15 9.81 -3.81
C THR A 19 -8.51 11.28 -3.61
N ILE A 20 -8.93 11.69 -2.41
CA ILE A 20 -9.31 13.09 -2.11
C ILE A 20 -8.21 14.11 -2.41
N HIS A 21 -6.94 13.75 -2.18
CA HIS A 21 -5.80 14.65 -2.43
C HIS A 21 -5.54 14.90 -3.93
N ASN A 22 -6.14 14.09 -4.79
CA ASN A 22 -5.99 14.13 -6.24
C ASN A 22 -7.27 14.59 -6.97
N LEU A 23 -8.33 14.94 -6.21
CA LEU A 23 -9.57 15.46 -6.73
C LEU A 23 -9.55 16.99 -6.76
N LEU A 24 -10.11 17.57 -7.81
CA LEU A 24 -10.43 19.00 -7.92
C LEU A 24 -11.95 19.21 -7.89
N LYS A 25 -12.70 18.38 -8.62
CA LYS A 25 -14.15 18.51 -8.71
C LYS A 25 -14.80 17.14 -8.96
N VAL A 26 -15.99 16.95 -8.40
CA VAL A 26 -16.85 15.80 -8.63
C VAL A 26 -18.23 16.30 -9.07
N ARG A 27 -18.80 15.67 -10.08
CA ARG A 27 -20.21 15.83 -10.48
C ARG A 27 -20.94 14.54 -10.17
N GLY A 28 -22.12 14.65 -9.62
CA GLY A 28 -22.94 13.50 -9.24
C GLY A 28 -24.43 13.76 -9.33
N VAL A 29 -25.20 12.72 -9.08
CA VAL A 29 -26.66 12.76 -9.04
C VAL A 29 -27.12 12.35 -7.63
N THR A 30 -27.93 13.20 -6.98
CA THR A 30 -28.48 12.93 -5.66
C THR A 30 -29.64 11.93 -5.73
N ILE A 31 -30.13 11.48 -4.56
CA ILE A 31 -31.30 10.58 -4.46
C ILE A 31 -32.55 11.20 -5.09
N ASN A 32 -32.65 12.54 -5.14
CA ASN A 32 -33.79 13.26 -5.75
C ASN A 32 -33.66 13.40 -7.28
N GLY A 33 -32.59 12.88 -7.90
CA GLY A 33 -32.31 13.03 -9.32
C GLY A 33 -31.68 14.39 -9.72
N GLU A 34 -31.26 15.18 -8.73
CA GLU A 34 -30.64 16.48 -8.96
C GLU A 34 -29.17 16.32 -9.31
N ILE A 35 -28.71 17.04 -10.33
CA ILE A 35 -27.28 17.10 -10.68
C ILE A 35 -26.62 18.12 -9.76
N VAL A 36 -25.56 17.68 -9.06
CA VAL A 36 -24.79 18.50 -8.14
C VAL A 36 -23.30 18.46 -8.48
N GLU A 37 -22.60 19.55 -8.17
CA GLU A 37 -21.15 19.64 -8.32
C GLU A 37 -20.50 20.03 -7.00
N PHE A 38 -19.38 19.38 -6.67
CA PHE A 38 -18.59 19.59 -5.47
C PHE A 38 -17.14 19.90 -5.87
N GLY A 39 -16.53 20.90 -5.25
CA GLY A 39 -15.20 21.37 -5.60
C GLY A 39 -15.19 22.37 -6.74
N SER A 40 -13.99 22.68 -7.24
CA SER A 40 -13.77 23.63 -8.33
C SER A 40 -12.56 23.22 -9.18
N LEU A 41 -12.27 24.00 -10.25
CA LEU A 41 -11.02 23.84 -11.02
C LEU A 41 -9.80 24.43 -10.33
N GLY A 42 -10.01 25.24 -9.28
CA GLY A 42 -8.97 25.81 -8.44
C GLY A 42 -8.79 25.04 -7.15
N LEU A 43 -7.88 25.53 -6.29
CA LEU A 43 -7.64 24.98 -4.96
C LEU A 43 -8.71 25.36 -3.94
N ASP A 44 -9.51 26.40 -4.26
CA ASP A 44 -10.59 26.90 -3.42
C ASP A 44 -11.96 26.59 -4.04
N ALA A 45 -12.93 26.28 -3.20
CA ALA A 45 -14.33 26.18 -3.56
C ALA A 45 -15.12 27.34 -2.89
N PRO A 46 -16.11 27.97 -3.59
CA PRO A 46 -16.95 28.98 -2.95
C PRO A 46 -17.84 28.32 -1.89
N GLY A 47 -17.88 28.90 -0.68
CA GLY A 47 -18.66 28.41 0.45
C GLY A 47 -17.99 27.26 1.19
N TYR A 48 -18.75 26.28 1.66
CA TYR A 48 -18.21 25.09 2.32
C TYR A 48 -17.49 24.16 1.36
N ASP A 49 -16.37 23.60 1.78
CA ASP A 49 -15.68 22.55 1.02
C ASP A 49 -16.43 21.22 1.22
N LEU A 50 -17.33 20.92 0.29
CA LEU A 50 -18.16 19.71 0.30
C LEU A 50 -17.51 18.56 -0.50
N LEU A 51 -16.39 18.78 -1.16
CA LEU A 51 -15.68 17.74 -1.89
C LEU A 51 -15.21 16.60 -0.97
N PRO A 52 -14.60 16.88 0.21
CA PRO A 52 -14.27 15.84 1.19
C PRO A 52 -15.49 15.12 1.78
N LEU A 53 -16.65 15.79 1.84
CA LEU A 53 -17.87 15.20 2.36
C LEU A 53 -18.43 14.11 1.42
N VAL A 54 -18.41 14.36 0.11
CA VAL A 54 -18.93 13.39 -0.89
C VAL A 54 -17.90 12.30 -1.19
N THR A 55 -16.61 12.59 -1.04
CA THR A 55 -15.54 11.62 -1.23
C THR A 55 -15.48 10.68 -0.02
N GLY A 56 -15.60 9.36 -0.25
CA GLY A 56 -15.71 8.38 0.80
C GLY A 56 -17.13 8.24 1.39
N SER A 57 -18.16 8.78 0.72
CA SER A 57 -19.56 8.66 1.15
C SER A 57 -20.25 7.36 0.72
N GLU A 58 -19.52 6.43 0.11
CA GLU A 58 -20.02 5.12 -0.36
C GLU A 58 -21.27 5.21 -1.26
N GLY A 59 -21.39 6.31 -2.00
CA GLY A 59 -22.57 6.58 -2.83
C GLY A 59 -23.82 7.03 -2.07
N MET A 60 -23.74 7.19 -0.74
CA MET A 60 -24.88 7.56 0.12
C MET A 60 -25.37 9.00 -0.12
N LEU A 61 -24.51 9.90 -0.57
CA LEU A 61 -24.86 11.30 -0.81
C LEU A 61 -25.14 11.59 -2.29
N ALA A 62 -24.38 10.97 -3.21
CA ALA A 62 -24.60 11.12 -4.64
C ALA A 62 -23.93 9.96 -5.41
N VAL A 63 -24.50 9.62 -6.57
CA VAL A 63 -23.87 8.74 -7.56
C VAL A 63 -22.93 9.57 -8.39
N VAL A 64 -21.61 9.30 -8.30
CA VAL A 64 -20.56 10.04 -9.02
C VAL A 64 -20.60 9.69 -10.51
N THR A 65 -20.76 10.71 -11.35
CA THR A 65 -20.82 10.57 -12.82
C THR A 65 -19.60 11.11 -13.54
N GLU A 66 -19.01 12.19 -13.02
CA GLU A 66 -17.81 12.83 -13.61
C GLU A 66 -16.83 13.22 -12.51
N VAL A 67 -15.54 13.12 -12.82
CA VAL A 67 -14.46 13.46 -11.89
C VAL A 67 -13.42 14.32 -12.60
N THR A 68 -13.07 15.44 -12.00
CA THR A 68 -11.94 16.27 -12.41
C THR A 68 -10.78 16.01 -11.45
N VAL A 69 -9.63 15.60 -11.98
CA VAL A 69 -8.47 15.20 -11.20
C VAL A 69 -7.28 16.12 -11.42
N LYS A 70 -6.44 16.24 -10.42
CA LYS A 70 -5.11 16.82 -10.53
C LYS A 70 -4.22 15.86 -11.32
N LEU A 71 -3.51 16.35 -12.33
CA LEU A 71 -2.51 15.56 -13.04
C LEU A 71 -1.15 15.70 -12.35
N THR A 72 -0.47 14.58 -12.19
CA THR A 72 0.91 14.52 -11.68
C THR A 72 1.86 14.15 -12.80
N PRO A 73 3.08 14.73 -12.87
CA PRO A 73 4.09 14.31 -13.83
C PRO A 73 4.39 12.81 -13.69
N ARG A 74 4.56 12.14 -14.81
CA ARG A 74 5.03 10.75 -14.81
C ARG A 74 6.51 10.72 -14.40
N PRO A 75 6.91 9.92 -13.40
CA PRO A 75 8.31 9.78 -13.03
C PRO A 75 9.13 9.22 -14.21
N GLN A 76 10.38 9.70 -14.34
CA GLN A 76 11.28 9.28 -15.42
C GLN A 76 11.80 7.86 -15.19
N LEU A 77 12.00 7.48 -13.91
CA LEU A 77 12.50 6.18 -13.50
C LEU A 77 11.74 5.72 -12.25
N ALA A 78 11.56 4.42 -12.13
CA ALA A 78 11.17 3.76 -10.88
C ALA A 78 12.04 2.52 -10.65
N ARG A 79 12.42 2.27 -9.40
CA ARG A 79 13.15 1.08 -8.95
C ARG A 79 12.48 0.51 -7.70
N CYS A 80 12.37 -0.80 -7.65
CA CYS A 80 11.87 -1.50 -6.49
C CYS A 80 13.01 -2.22 -5.78
N VAL A 81 13.11 -2.03 -4.47
CA VAL A 81 14.00 -2.79 -3.58
C VAL A 81 13.15 -3.84 -2.89
N LEU A 82 13.50 -5.11 -3.07
CA LEU A 82 12.98 -6.23 -2.31
C LEU A 82 13.95 -6.55 -1.20
N ALA A 83 13.49 -6.62 0.04
CA ALA A 83 14.28 -7.03 1.20
C ALA A 83 13.59 -8.16 1.95
N ALA A 84 14.38 -9.16 2.36
CA ALA A 84 13.92 -10.29 3.15
C ALA A 84 14.42 -10.18 4.60
N PHE A 85 13.62 -10.68 5.53
CA PHE A 85 13.93 -10.68 6.97
C PHE A 85 13.59 -12.04 7.58
N ASP A 86 14.41 -12.45 8.52
CA ASP A 86 14.23 -13.65 9.33
C ASP A 86 13.30 -13.43 10.55
N ASP A 87 12.84 -12.19 10.75
CA ASP A 87 11.96 -11.77 11.84
C ASP A 87 11.03 -10.64 11.37
N VAL A 88 9.74 -10.78 11.63
CA VAL A 88 8.72 -9.78 11.29
C VAL A 88 8.92 -8.45 12.02
N VAL A 89 9.50 -8.47 13.23
CA VAL A 89 9.79 -7.25 14.00
C VAL A 89 10.90 -6.45 13.32
N LYS A 90 11.96 -7.11 12.86
CA LYS A 90 13.03 -6.45 12.10
C LYS A 90 12.50 -5.76 10.84
N ALA A 91 11.56 -6.42 10.13
CA ALA A 91 10.91 -5.82 8.97
C ALA A 91 10.08 -4.59 9.35
N GLY A 92 9.29 -4.67 10.42
CA GLY A 92 8.53 -3.53 10.95
C GLY A 92 9.42 -2.36 11.39
N ASP A 93 10.53 -2.65 12.07
CA ASP A 93 11.52 -1.65 12.47
C ASP A 93 12.20 -1.01 11.26
N ALA A 94 12.48 -1.78 10.21
CA ALA A 94 13.03 -1.26 8.96
C ALA A 94 12.09 -0.22 8.31
N VAL A 95 10.79 -0.51 8.27
CA VAL A 95 9.77 0.45 7.81
C VAL A 95 9.82 1.74 8.62
N ALA A 96 9.81 1.61 9.95
CA ALA A 96 9.86 2.78 10.84
C ALA A 96 11.14 3.62 10.62
N ARG A 97 12.29 2.98 10.42
CA ARG A 97 13.59 3.66 10.17
C ARG A 97 13.62 4.37 8.83
N ILE A 98 13.09 3.76 7.75
CA ILE A 98 12.99 4.39 6.43
C ILE A 98 12.20 5.71 6.53
N ILE A 99 11.03 5.66 7.17
CA ILE A 99 10.19 6.84 7.33
C ILE A 99 10.84 7.88 8.26
N ALA A 100 11.46 7.45 9.37
CA ALA A 100 12.15 8.34 10.29
C ALA A 100 13.38 9.04 9.67
N ALA A 101 13.98 8.43 8.65
CA ALA A 101 15.07 9.04 7.87
C ALA A 101 14.57 10.10 6.86
N GLY A 102 13.27 10.41 6.84
CA GLY A 102 12.67 11.38 5.92
C GLY A 102 12.49 10.86 4.50
N ILE A 103 12.61 9.55 4.29
CA ILE A 103 12.37 8.92 2.98
C ILE A 103 10.87 8.65 2.85
N ILE A 104 10.28 9.15 1.76
CA ILE A 104 8.87 8.92 1.42
C ILE A 104 8.83 8.17 0.08
N PRO A 105 8.99 6.84 0.10
CA PRO A 105 9.03 6.06 -1.12
C PRO A 105 7.68 6.08 -1.86
N ALA A 106 7.72 5.82 -3.16
CA ALA A 106 6.52 5.70 -3.99
C ALA A 106 5.58 4.58 -3.54
N GLY A 107 6.14 3.55 -2.89
CA GLY A 107 5.41 2.47 -2.24
C GLY A 107 6.30 1.75 -1.22
N LEU A 108 5.72 1.35 -0.10
CA LEU A 108 6.42 0.56 0.93
C LEU A 108 5.45 -0.47 1.49
N GLU A 109 5.59 -1.69 0.99
CA GLU A 109 4.68 -2.80 1.19
C GLU A 109 5.35 -3.93 1.94
N MET A 110 4.57 -4.68 2.70
CA MET A 110 5.03 -5.83 3.45
C MET A 110 4.14 -7.05 3.23
N MET A 111 4.75 -8.22 3.19
CA MET A 111 4.07 -9.51 3.26
C MET A 111 4.81 -10.41 4.25
N ASP A 112 4.06 -11.15 5.07
CA ASP A 112 4.63 -12.19 5.92
C ASP A 112 4.94 -13.48 5.13
N GLN A 113 5.55 -14.46 5.80
CA GLN A 113 5.93 -15.73 5.17
C GLN A 113 4.73 -16.49 4.59
N PRO A 114 3.58 -16.64 5.29
CA PRO A 114 2.42 -17.31 4.72
C PRO A 114 1.84 -16.62 3.48
N ALA A 115 1.79 -15.29 3.47
CA ALA A 115 1.36 -14.50 2.32
C ALA A 115 2.34 -14.65 1.15
N THR A 116 3.65 -14.58 1.44
CA THR A 116 4.72 -14.74 0.45
C THR A 116 4.67 -16.13 -0.21
N ALA A 117 4.48 -17.19 0.59
CA ALA A 117 4.36 -18.56 0.08
C ALA A 117 3.13 -18.74 -0.83
N ALA A 118 1.97 -18.24 -0.41
CA ALA A 118 0.74 -18.28 -1.19
C ALA A 118 0.88 -17.57 -2.54
N VAL A 119 1.50 -16.40 -2.52
CA VAL A 119 1.75 -15.59 -3.72
C VAL A 119 2.76 -16.26 -4.65
N GLU A 120 3.85 -16.80 -4.11
CA GLU A 120 4.89 -17.43 -4.92
C GLU A 120 4.36 -18.67 -5.66
N GLU A 121 3.53 -19.48 -5.00
CA GLU A 121 2.85 -20.60 -5.63
C GLU A 121 1.91 -20.15 -6.78
N PHE A 122 1.35 -18.94 -6.66
CA PHE A 122 0.37 -18.41 -7.63
C PHE A 122 1.00 -17.72 -8.83
N VAL A 123 2.07 -16.90 -8.64
CA VAL A 123 2.63 -16.04 -9.70
C VAL A 123 4.10 -16.26 -10.01
N HIS A 124 4.84 -17.04 -9.20
CA HIS A 124 6.27 -17.30 -9.38
C HIS A 124 7.11 -16.02 -9.54
N ALA A 125 6.95 -15.10 -8.58
CA ALA A 125 7.66 -13.81 -8.59
C ALA A 125 9.15 -13.92 -8.24
N GLY A 126 9.58 -15.07 -7.70
CA GLY A 126 10.94 -15.34 -7.24
C GLY A 126 11.21 -14.80 -5.85
N TYR A 127 10.22 -14.79 -4.98
CA TYR A 127 10.36 -14.35 -3.59
C TYR A 127 11.12 -15.37 -2.73
N PRO A 128 11.87 -14.92 -1.71
CA PRO A 128 12.57 -15.82 -0.78
C PRO A 128 11.58 -16.46 0.20
N LEU A 129 11.27 -17.74 0.02
CA LEU A 129 10.26 -18.49 0.81
C LEU A 129 10.65 -18.72 2.27
N GLU A 130 11.96 -18.69 2.57
CA GLU A 130 12.49 -18.87 3.93
C GLU A 130 12.37 -17.60 4.79
N ALA A 131 12.09 -16.46 4.17
CA ALA A 131 11.93 -15.21 4.88
C ALA A 131 10.64 -15.19 5.72
N GLN A 132 10.73 -14.71 6.97
CA GLN A 132 9.56 -14.49 7.82
C GLN A 132 8.73 -13.29 7.38
N ALA A 133 9.38 -12.32 6.73
CA ALA A 133 8.72 -11.20 6.07
C ALA A 133 9.55 -10.70 4.90
N ILE A 134 8.87 -10.14 3.90
CA ILE A 134 9.50 -9.38 2.82
C ILE A 134 8.95 -7.95 2.79
N LEU A 135 9.83 -7.01 2.42
CA LEU A 135 9.48 -5.63 2.11
C LEU A 135 9.70 -5.36 0.63
N LEU A 136 8.78 -4.63 0.01
CA LEU A 136 8.93 -4.02 -1.29
C LEU A 136 8.94 -2.49 -1.10
N CYS A 137 10.05 -1.85 -1.41
CA CYS A 137 10.21 -0.41 -1.31
C CYS A 137 10.48 0.15 -2.71
N GLU A 138 9.56 0.95 -3.22
CA GLU A 138 9.70 1.57 -4.54
C GLU A 138 10.11 3.04 -4.42
N SER A 139 11.16 3.40 -5.13
CA SER A 139 11.59 4.79 -5.33
C SER A 139 11.29 5.20 -6.77
N ASP A 140 10.74 6.40 -6.97
CA ASP A 140 10.46 6.95 -8.29
C ASP A 140 10.76 8.46 -8.36
N GLY A 141 11.18 8.93 -9.53
CA GLY A 141 11.58 10.32 -9.75
C GLY A 141 12.50 10.47 -10.96
N THR A 142 13.46 11.40 -10.87
CA THR A 142 14.59 11.47 -11.79
C THR A 142 15.59 10.32 -11.53
N PRO A 143 16.44 9.97 -12.49
CA PRO A 143 17.46 8.94 -12.28
C PRO A 143 18.37 9.20 -11.07
N GLU A 144 18.72 10.45 -10.82
CA GLU A 144 19.58 10.87 -9.72
C GLU A 144 18.87 10.72 -8.36
N GLU A 145 17.62 11.18 -8.25
CA GLU A 145 16.80 11.02 -7.06
C GLU A 145 16.60 9.54 -6.71
N VAL A 146 16.27 8.73 -7.71
CA VAL A 146 16.06 7.28 -7.51
C VAL A 146 17.36 6.60 -7.07
N ALA A 147 18.50 6.94 -7.66
CA ALA A 147 19.79 6.36 -7.29
C ALA A 147 20.17 6.70 -5.83
N GLU A 148 19.98 7.95 -5.42
CA GLU A 148 20.24 8.40 -4.05
C GLU A 148 19.32 7.71 -3.07
N GLU A 149 17.99 7.72 -3.33
CA GLU A 149 17.00 7.16 -2.42
C GLU A 149 17.14 5.64 -2.27
N VAL A 150 17.36 4.91 -3.37
CA VAL A 150 17.64 3.46 -3.35
C VAL A 150 18.88 3.15 -2.52
N GLY A 151 19.95 3.97 -2.65
CA GLY A 151 21.16 3.82 -1.85
C GLY A 151 20.91 3.98 -0.35
N ARG A 152 20.14 5.00 0.04
CA ARG A 152 19.76 5.25 1.43
C ARG A 152 18.85 4.16 1.99
N VAL A 153 17.84 3.75 1.22
CA VAL A 153 16.92 2.66 1.59
C VAL A 153 17.71 1.37 1.81
N ARG A 154 18.60 1.01 0.89
CA ARG A 154 19.44 -0.19 1.02
C ARG A 154 20.27 -0.18 2.29
N ALA A 155 20.95 0.92 2.60
CA ALA A 155 21.75 1.06 3.81
C ALA A 155 20.92 0.89 5.09
N LEU A 156 19.69 1.44 5.12
CA LEU A 156 18.77 1.28 6.26
C LEU A 156 18.28 -0.16 6.41
N LEU A 157 17.99 -0.84 5.30
CA LEU A 157 17.59 -2.25 5.30
C LEU A 157 18.71 -3.15 5.81
N GLU A 158 19.96 -2.93 5.36
CA GLU A 158 21.15 -3.64 5.86
C GLU A 158 21.33 -3.43 7.38
N GLN A 159 21.22 -2.19 7.85
CA GLN A 159 21.30 -1.86 9.28
C GLN A 159 20.16 -2.44 10.11
N SER A 160 19.01 -2.73 9.49
CA SER A 160 17.87 -3.36 10.13
C SER A 160 17.93 -4.89 10.14
N GLY A 161 18.99 -5.47 9.59
CA GLY A 161 19.23 -6.92 9.60
C GLY A 161 18.49 -7.66 8.49
N ALA A 162 18.30 -7.04 7.33
CA ALA A 162 17.81 -7.73 6.14
C ALA A 162 18.77 -8.86 5.76
N THR A 163 18.23 -10.05 5.52
CA THR A 163 19.00 -11.26 5.17
C THR A 163 19.30 -11.33 3.66
N GLU A 164 18.47 -10.68 2.87
CA GLU A 164 18.64 -10.55 1.42
C GLU A 164 18.11 -9.18 0.97
N ILE A 165 18.81 -8.54 0.03
CA ILE A 165 18.35 -7.30 -0.60
C ILE A 165 18.59 -7.40 -2.10
N ARG A 166 17.54 -7.21 -2.89
CA ARG A 166 17.59 -7.14 -4.36
C ARG A 166 17.02 -5.81 -4.82
N VAL A 167 17.70 -5.17 -5.76
CA VAL A 167 17.21 -3.97 -6.44
C VAL A 167 16.86 -4.35 -7.88
N SER A 168 15.66 -3.98 -8.32
CA SER A 168 15.21 -4.28 -9.69
C SER A 168 16.18 -3.67 -10.72
N ARG A 169 16.65 -4.50 -11.66
CA ARG A 169 17.63 -4.11 -12.69
C ARG A 169 16.97 -3.31 -13.82
N ASP A 170 15.71 -3.62 -14.08
CA ASP A 170 14.92 -3.06 -15.16
C ASP A 170 13.42 -3.02 -14.79
N GLU A 171 12.62 -2.49 -15.70
CA GLU A 171 11.18 -2.38 -15.54
C GLU A 171 10.48 -3.75 -15.45
N ALA A 172 10.97 -4.75 -16.18
CA ALA A 172 10.38 -6.09 -16.18
C ALA A 172 10.56 -6.75 -14.80
N GLU A 173 11.73 -6.61 -14.18
CA GLU A 173 11.98 -7.12 -12.83
C GLU A 173 11.20 -6.35 -11.77
N ARG A 174 11.10 -5.02 -11.90
CA ARG A 174 10.26 -4.18 -11.04
C ARG A 174 8.81 -4.65 -11.07
N LEU A 175 8.25 -4.83 -12.25
CA LEU A 175 6.87 -5.30 -12.43
C LEU A 175 6.66 -6.71 -11.88
N ARG A 176 7.67 -7.59 -11.98
CA ARG A 176 7.61 -8.94 -11.41
C ARG A 176 7.55 -8.91 -9.88
N PHE A 177 8.36 -8.03 -9.22
CA PHE A 177 8.25 -7.84 -7.76
C PHE A 177 6.85 -7.38 -7.37
N TRP A 178 6.28 -6.44 -8.11
CA TRP A 178 4.92 -5.97 -7.85
C TRP A 178 3.81 -6.96 -8.19
N ALA A 179 4.03 -7.83 -9.18
CA ALA A 179 3.02 -8.82 -9.58
C ALA A 179 2.61 -9.72 -8.42
N GLY A 180 3.59 -10.16 -7.62
CA GLY A 180 3.31 -10.94 -6.42
C GLY A 180 2.47 -10.17 -5.41
N ARG A 181 2.86 -8.96 -5.03
CA ARG A 181 2.10 -8.14 -4.08
C ARG A 181 0.67 -7.87 -4.54
N LYS A 182 0.47 -7.61 -5.82
CA LYS A 182 -0.86 -7.40 -6.42
C LYS A 182 -1.71 -8.66 -6.46
N ALA A 183 -1.09 -9.83 -6.46
CA ALA A 183 -1.77 -11.13 -6.50
C ALA A 183 -2.11 -11.67 -5.10
N ALA A 184 -1.81 -10.96 -4.02
CA ALA A 184 -1.95 -11.48 -2.64
C ALA A 184 -3.39 -11.89 -2.31
N PHE A 185 -4.40 -11.08 -2.66
CA PHE A 185 -5.80 -11.40 -2.41
C PHE A 185 -6.29 -12.61 -3.26
N PRO A 186 -6.07 -12.65 -4.59
CA PRO A 186 -6.37 -13.85 -5.37
C PRO A 186 -5.64 -15.11 -4.88
N ALA A 187 -4.39 -14.99 -4.43
CA ALA A 187 -3.62 -16.10 -3.88
C ALA A 187 -4.24 -16.62 -2.57
N ALA A 188 -4.67 -15.71 -1.67
CA ALA A 188 -5.42 -16.06 -0.46
C ALA A 188 -6.69 -16.83 -0.77
N GLY A 189 -7.47 -16.40 -1.77
CA GLY A 189 -8.69 -17.03 -2.21
C GLY A 189 -8.51 -18.46 -2.76
N ARG A 190 -7.29 -18.85 -3.15
CA ARG A 190 -6.97 -20.24 -3.52
C ARG A 190 -6.75 -21.14 -2.32
N ILE A 191 -6.29 -20.57 -1.20
CA ILE A 191 -6.09 -21.30 0.07
C ILE A 191 -7.43 -21.46 0.78
N SER A 192 -8.18 -20.38 0.87
CA SER A 192 -9.51 -20.32 1.49
C SER A 192 -10.42 -19.48 0.60
N PRO A 193 -11.41 -20.09 -0.07
CA PRO A 193 -12.36 -19.37 -0.93
C PRO A 193 -13.12 -18.27 -0.17
N ASP A 194 -13.40 -18.54 1.11
CA ASP A 194 -14.02 -17.62 2.05
C ASP A 194 -12.96 -17.17 3.06
N TYR A 195 -12.53 -15.93 2.98
CA TYR A 195 -11.65 -15.30 3.95
C TYR A 195 -12.19 -13.94 4.37
N TYR A 196 -11.85 -13.51 5.57
CA TYR A 196 -12.24 -12.21 6.09
C TYR A 196 -11.06 -11.26 6.06
N CYS A 197 -11.18 -10.18 5.27
CA CYS A 197 -10.17 -9.12 5.23
C CYS A 197 -10.47 -8.11 6.34
N MET A 198 -9.59 -8.04 7.32
CA MET A 198 -9.60 -6.98 8.32
C MET A 198 -8.88 -5.78 7.72
N ASP A 199 -9.45 -4.59 7.87
CA ASP A 199 -8.79 -3.34 7.46
C ASP A 199 -8.62 -2.45 8.68
N GLY A 200 -7.39 -1.98 8.89
CA GLY A 200 -7.10 -1.17 10.07
C GLY A 200 -5.82 -0.36 9.89
N THR A 201 -5.72 0.73 10.64
CA THR A 201 -4.57 1.62 10.61
C THR A 201 -3.93 1.74 11.98
N ILE A 202 -2.62 1.64 12.05
CA ILE A 202 -1.84 1.77 13.29
C ILE A 202 -0.68 2.76 13.11
N PRO A 203 -0.13 3.28 14.22
CA PRO A 203 1.13 4.01 14.17
C PRO A 203 2.25 3.11 13.61
N ARG A 204 2.91 3.54 12.53
CA ARG A 204 3.95 2.78 11.80
C ARG A 204 5.03 2.17 12.69
N LYS A 205 5.45 2.90 13.73
CA LYS A 205 6.44 2.42 14.71
C LYS A 205 5.99 1.21 15.54
N ARG A 206 4.70 0.86 15.49
CA ARG A 206 4.13 -0.28 16.22
C ARG A 206 3.84 -1.48 15.29
N LEU A 207 4.30 -1.44 14.05
CA LEU A 207 4.02 -2.49 13.07
C LEU A 207 4.54 -3.86 13.53
N GLY A 208 5.78 -3.94 14.02
CA GLY A 208 6.35 -5.18 14.55
C GLY A 208 5.57 -5.74 15.75
N GLU A 209 5.17 -4.89 16.70
CA GLU A 209 4.34 -5.27 17.84
C GLU A 209 2.98 -5.82 17.41
N MET A 210 2.35 -5.20 16.41
CA MET A 210 1.06 -5.65 15.90
C MET A 210 1.16 -7.02 15.22
N LEU A 211 2.21 -7.25 14.44
CA LEU A 211 2.45 -8.54 13.80
C LEU A 211 2.63 -9.66 14.83
N GLN A 212 3.37 -9.41 15.90
CA GLN A 212 3.49 -10.37 17.02
C GLN A 212 2.14 -10.63 17.70
N ALA A 213 1.32 -9.59 17.88
CA ALA A 213 -0.02 -9.74 18.45
C ALA A 213 -0.93 -10.58 17.54
N ILE A 214 -0.86 -10.42 16.23
CA ILE A 214 -1.61 -11.25 15.26
C ILE A 214 -1.16 -12.70 15.38
N GLN A 215 0.14 -13.01 15.37
CA GLN A 215 0.67 -14.36 15.53
C GLN A 215 0.22 -15.01 16.86
N ALA A 216 0.19 -14.24 17.94
CA ALA A 216 -0.31 -14.72 19.22
C ALA A 216 -1.82 -15.05 19.16
N MET A 217 -2.61 -14.25 18.43
CA MET A 217 -4.03 -14.53 18.23
C MET A 217 -4.26 -15.76 17.34
N GLU A 218 -3.48 -15.94 16.29
CA GLU A 218 -3.52 -17.16 15.46
C GLU A 218 -3.35 -18.43 16.32
N THR A 219 -2.33 -18.41 17.18
CA THR A 219 -2.07 -19.51 18.10
C THR A 219 -3.22 -19.71 19.09
N LYS A 220 -3.68 -18.61 19.70
CA LYS A 220 -4.73 -18.65 20.74
C LYS A 220 -6.07 -19.17 20.22
N TYR A 221 -6.44 -18.79 19.00
CA TYR A 221 -7.74 -19.12 18.42
C TYR A 221 -7.69 -20.26 17.40
N ALA A 222 -6.51 -20.83 17.15
CA ALA A 222 -6.26 -21.86 16.14
C ALA A 222 -6.77 -21.41 14.74
N MET A 223 -6.58 -20.15 14.41
CA MET A 223 -6.96 -19.53 13.13
C MET A 223 -5.71 -19.28 12.30
N ARG A 224 -5.85 -19.33 10.98
CA ARG A 224 -4.76 -18.97 10.06
C ARG A 224 -4.98 -17.56 9.58
N CYS A 225 -3.92 -16.77 9.57
CA CYS A 225 -3.92 -15.43 9.01
C CYS A 225 -2.76 -15.29 8.02
N ILE A 226 -2.98 -14.53 6.96
CA ILE A 226 -1.89 -14.05 6.11
C ILE A 226 -1.90 -12.53 6.11
N ASN A 227 -0.72 -11.92 6.17
CA ASN A 227 -0.59 -10.50 6.38
C ASN A 227 0.01 -9.81 5.16
N VAL A 228 -0.74 -8.84 4.63
CA VAL A 228 -0.37 -8.05 3.45
C VAL A 228 -0.65 -6.59 3.76
N PHE A 229 0.38 -5.75 3.84
CA PHE A 229 0.26 -4.41 4.41
C PHE A 229 0.77 -3.32 3.49
N HIS A 230 0.09 -2.16 3.52
CA HIS A 230 0.69 -0.89 3.13
C HIS A 230 1.54 -0.39 4.32
N ALA A 231 2.73 -0.99 4.47
CA ALA A 231 3.55 -0.78 5.66
C ALA A 231 3.99 0.67 5.83
N GLY A 232 4.18 1.40 4.71
CA GLY A 232 4.64 2.79 4.69
C GLY A 232 3.67 3.78 5.33
N ASP A 233 2.36 3.52 5.29
CA ASP A 233 1.33 4.38 5.92
C ASP A 233 0.68 3.76 7.15
N GLY A 234 1.01 2.50 7.47
CA GLY A 234 0.52 1.80 8.64
C GLY A 234 -0.87 1.16 8.44
N ASN A 235 -1.31 1.02 7.21
CA ASN A 235 -2.55 0.34 6.88
C ASN A 235 -2.32 -1.17 6.72
N LEU A 236 -3.07 -1.95 7.48
CA LEU A 236 -2.94 -3.39 7.62
C LEU A 236 -4.14 -4.11 7.01
N HIS A 237 -3.87 -5.21 6.32
CA HIS A 237 -4.89 -6.11 5.81
C HIS A 237 -4.61 -7.55 6.26
N PRO A 238 -4.80 -7.91 7.55
CA PRO A 238 -4.79 -9.29 7.96
C PRO A 238 -5.95 -10.04 7.30
N LEU A 239 -5.65 -11.12 6.59
CA LEU A 239 -6.64 -11.97 5.94
C LEU A 239 -6.80 -13.23 6.79
N ILE A 240 -7.94 -13.34 7.46
CA ILE A 240 -8.29 -14.52 8.28
C ILE A 240 -8.88 -15.55 7.34
N LEU A 241 -8.23 -16.73 7.26
CA LEU A 241 -8.56 -17.81 6.33
C LEU A 241 -9.54 -18.81 6.94
#